data_d4e643809f739e0eb2ec247461459ef5
#
_entry.id   d4e643809f739e0eb2ec247461459ef5
#
_cell.length_a   1.000
_cell.length_b   1.000
_cell.length_c   1.000
_cell.angle_alpha   90.00
_cell.angle_beta   90.00
_cell.angle_gamma   90.00
#
_symmetry.space_group_name_H-M   'P 1'
#
loop_
_entity.id
_entity.type
_entity.pdbx_description
1 polymer ?
#
loop_
_entity_poly.entity_id
_entity_poly.type
_entity_poly.pdbx_seq_one_letter_code
_entity_poly.pdbx_strand_id
1 'polypeptide(L)'
;ASNLIPGEGDTEVSIDIRENYKPDYSLLFVRELMENQNQKGNLFTQFSIFNTEKLNNETLNFNLGLGKRFLSDDKLIMTGLNTFVDTDTDGNIRSSLGAEIKNSVLGFNSNYYVGIEDSGGEKVLDGYDLQLNSQIPYLHWADAFINTYEWEGRDRADIKGTKLGTELQLTPSLSIEAAHDDKDKKGLKDEYFVNLVS
;
A
#
# COMPACT_ATOMS: atom_id res chain seq x y z
N ALA A 1 -18.34 -10.36 -0.86
CA ALA A 1 -17.09 -10.81 -0.22
C ALA A 1 -16.98 -10.41 1.27
N SER A 2 -17.75 -9.41 1.72
CA SER A 2 -17.66 -8.83 3.08
C SER A 2 -17.94 -9.77 4.27
N ASN A 3 -18.49 -10.97 4.02
CA ASN A 3 -18.88 -11.91 5.08
C ASN A 3 -17.85 -13.03 5.36
N LEU A 4 -16.69 -13.00 4.71
CA LEU A 4 -15.66 -14.04 4.88
C LEU A 4 -14.94 -13.94 6.23
N ILE A 5 -14.79 -12.73 6.78
CA ILE A 5 -14.20 -12.48 8.10
C ILE A 5 -15.19 -11.66 8.93
N PRO A 6 -15.57 -12.11 10.14
CA PRO A 6 -16.49 -11.37 11.00
C PRO A 6 -15.91 -10.04 11.46
N GLY A 7 -16.75 -9.04 11.66
CA GLY A 7 -16.42 -7.71 12.15
C GLY A 7 -16.76 -6.61 11.14
N GLU A 8 -16.90 -5.38 11.64
CA GLU A 8 -17.09 -4.21 10.80
C GLU A 8 -15.77 -3.85 10.11
N GLY A 9 -15.84 -3.46 8.83
CA GLY A 9 -14.68 -3.07 8.03
C GLY A 9 -14.80 -3.42 6.57
N ASP A 10 -13.73 -3.16 5.84
CA ASP A 10 -13.67 -3.26 4.39
C ASP A 10 -13.00 -4.55 3.93
N THR A 11 -13.44 -5.04 2.80
CA THR A 11 -12.81 -6.15 2.07
C THR A 11 -12.61 -5.68 0.64
N GLU A 12 -11.39 -5.74 0.17
CA GLU A 12 -10.98 -5.23 -1.13
C GLU A 12 -10.33 -6.35 -1.94
N VAL A 13 -10.67 -6.41 -3.21
CA VAL A 13 -10.05 -7.28 -4.20
C VAL A 13 -9.43 -6.40 -5.26
N SER A 14 -8.16 -6.62 -5.59
CA SER A 14 -7.53 -5.87 -6.66
C SER A 14 -6.86 -6.75 -7.71
N ILE A 15 -6.77 -6.21 -8.91
CA ILE A 15 -6.03 -6.79 -10.04
C ILE A 15 -5.08 -5.71 -10.54
N ASP A 16 -3.79 -5.98 -10.44
CA ASP A 16 -2.72 -5.10 -10.94
C ASP A 16 -2.20 -5.63 -12.28
N ILE A 17 -2.25 -4.80 -13.30
CA ILE A 17 -1.79 -5.11 -14.66
C ILE A 17 -0.58 -4.23 -14.95
N ARG A 18 0.59 -4.86 -15.11
CA ARG A 18 1.85 -4.20 -15.44
C ARG A 18 2.31 -4.60 -16.83
N GLU A 19 2.97 -3.68 -17.51
CA GLU A 19 3.56 -3.94 -18.82
C GLU A 19 4.61 -5.07 -18.72
N ASN A 20 4.50 -6.09 -19.57
CA ASN A 20 5.39 -7.25 -19.65
C ASN A 20 5.39 -8.25 -18.46
N TYR A 21 4.41 -8.13 -17.55
CA TYR A 21 4.21 -9.05 -16.43
C TYR A 21 2.84 -9.72 -16.51
N LYS A 22 2.69 -10.83 -15.81
CA LYS A 22 1.37 -11.41 -15.57
C LYS A 22 0.59 -10.53 -14.60
N PRO A 23 -0.76 -10.55 -14.65
CA PRO A 23 -1.57 -9.85 -13.67
C PRO A 23 -1.28 -10.34 -12.25
N ASP A 24 -1.11 -9.41 -11.33
CA ASP A 24 -1.07 -9.69 -9.91
C ASP A 24 -2.47 -9.54 -9.32
N TYR A 25 -2.80 -10.35 -8.32
CA TYR A 25 -4.09 -10.33 -7.63
C TYR A 25 -3.86 -10.09 -6.15
N SER A 26 -4.72 -9.29 -5.53
CA SER A 26 -4.68 -9.12 -4.10
C SER A 26 -6.06 -9.23 -3.45
N LEU A 27 -6.05 -9.64 -2.20
CA LEU A 27 -7.19 -9.65 -1.32
C LEU A 27 -6.79 -8.98 -0.01
N LEU A 28 -7.48 -7.91 0.33
CA LEU A 28 -7.22 -7.10 1.51
C LEU A 28 -8.43 -7.11 2.43
N PHE A 29 -8.18 -7.29 3.72
CA PHE A 29 -9.17 -7.17 4.78
C PHE A 29 -8.70 -6.11 5.77
N VAL A 30 -9.55 -5.14 6.05
CA VAL A 30 -9.37 -4.19 7.15
C VAL A 30 -10.52 -4.38 8.11
N ARG A 31 -10.23 -4.60 9.38
CA ARG A 31 -11.25 -4.81 10.42
C ARG A 31 -10.99 -3.92 11.61
N GLU A 32 -12.04 -3.26 12.05
CA GLU A 32 -12.01 -2.49 13.27
C GLU A 32 -11.99 -3.42 14.48
N LEU A 33 -11.03 -3.22 15.38
CA LEU A 33 -10.90 -3.98 16.63
C LEU A 33 -11.56 -3.26 17.80
N MET A 34 -11.41 -1.95 17.86
CA MET A 34 -11.97 -1.10 18.93
C MET A 34 -12.25 0.30 18.37
N GLU A 35 -13.45 0.78 18.60
CA GLU A 35 -13.82 2.18 18.46
C GLU A 35 -13.64 2.90 19.79
N ASN A 36 -13.05 4.09 19.77
CA ASN A 36 -12.98 4.92 20.97
C ASN A 36 -14.39 5.43 21.31
N GLN A 37 -14.80 5.36 22.59
CA GLN A 37 -16.12 5.81 23.09
C GLN A 37 -16.52 7.22 22.65
N ASN A 38 -15.55 8.07 22.31
CA ASN A 38 -15.78 9.43 21.82
C ASN A 38 -15.82 9.54 20.29
N GLN A 39 -15.77 8.44 19.55
CA GLN A 39 -15.70 8.42 18.07
C GLN A 39 -14.52 9.26 17.50
N LYS A 40 -13.46 9.44 18.27
CA LYS A 40 -12.26 10.22 17.89
C LYS A 40 -11.07 9.36 17.47
N GLY A 41 -11.31 8.09 17.22
CA GLY A 41 -10.26 7.20 16.75
C GLY A 41 -10.65 5.74 16.86
N ASN A 42 -9.94 4.92 16.11
CA ASN A 42 -10.13 3.48 16.11
C ASN A 42 -8.79 2.75 16.12
N LEU A 43 -8.83 1.54 16.65
CA LEU A 43 -7.79 0.53 16.48
C LEU A 43 -8.26 -0.45 15.41
N PHE A 44 -7.46 -0.71 14.41
CA PHE A 44 -7.79 -1.63 13.32
C PHE A 44 -6.69 -2.65 13.08
N THR A 45 -7.05 -3.77 12.51
CA THR A 45 -6.12 -4.75 11.94
C THR A 45 -6.34 -4.82 10.44
N GLN A 46 -5.25 -5.09 9.74
CA GLN A 46 -5.24 -5.32 8.31
C GLN A 46 -4.56 -6.65 8.02
N PHE A 47 -5.14 -7.40 7.10
CA PHE A 47 -4.55 -8.62 6.57
C PHE A 47 -4.69 -8.60 5.05
N SER A 48 -3.62 -8.92 4.35
CA SER A 48 -3.68 -9.08 2.89
C SER A 48 -2.90 -10.31 2.40
N ILE A 49 -3.37 -10.82 1.28
CA ILE A 49 -2.70 -11.86 0.50
C ILE A 49 -2.60 -11.34 -0.93
N PHE A 50 -1.42 -11.41 -1.51
CA PHE A 50 -1.20 -11.02 -2.91
C PHE A 50 -0.09 -11.86 -3.55
N ASN A 51 -0.21 -12.09 -4.86
CA ASN A 51 0.85 -12.70 -5.62
C ASN A 51 1.74 -11.63 -6.26
N THR A 52 3.01 -11.98 -6.43
CA THR A 52 3.96 -11.20 -7.23
C THR A 52 4.79 -12.12 -8.10
N GLU A 53 5.10 -11.70 -9.32
CA GLU A 53 6.03 -12.43 -10.19
C GLU A 53 7.46 -11.96 -9.92
N LYS A 54 8.32 -12.89 -9.49
CA LYS A 54 9.76 -12.68 -9.33
C LYS A 54 10.52 -13.64 -10.22
N LEU A 55 11.37 -13.14 -11.13
CA LEU A 55 12.28 -13.94 -11.96
C LEU A 55 11.63 -15.19 -12.59
N ASN A 56 10.40 -15.07 -13.13
CA ASN A 56 9.56 -16.15 -13.67
C ASN A 56 8.96 -17.12 -12.61
N ASN A 57 9.10 -16.87 -11.33
CA ASN A 57 8.42 -17.59 -10.27
C ASN A 57 7.32 -16.73 -9.68
N GLU A 58 6.17 -17.33 -9.44
CA GLU A 58 5.09 -16.68 -8.67
C GLU A 58 5.35 -16.88 -7.19
N THR A 59 5.37 -15.79 -6.44
CA THR A 59 5.53 -15.78 -4.98
C THR A 59 4.26 -15.26 -4.36
N LEU A 60 3.73 -15.96 -3.38
CA LEU A 60 2.58 -15.53 -2.60
C LEU A 60 3.07 -14.78 -1.36
N ASN A 61 2.53 -13.58 -1.16
CA ASN A 61 2.88 -12.70 -0.06
C ASN A 61 1.71 -12.58 0.90
N PHE A 62 2.04 -12.47 2.18
CA PHE A 62 1.10 -12.26 3.28
C PHE A 62 1.53 -11.02 4.04
N ASN A 63 0.57 -10.18 4.38
CA ASN A 63 0.80 -8.99 5.19
C ASN A 63 -0.17 -9.00 6.35
N LEU A 64 0.32 -8.73 7.55
CA LEU A 64 -0.49 -8.54 8.75
C LEU A 64 -0.08 -7.25 9.43
N GLY A 65 -1.05 -6.41 9.74
CA GLY A 65 -0.82 -5.10 10.35
C GLY A 65 -1.79 -4.74 11.46
N LEU A 66 -1.32 -3.83 12.31
CA LEU A 66 -2.09 -3.15 13.32
C LEU A 66 -1.91 -1.66 13.14
N GLY A 67 -2.99 -0.91 13.25
CA GLY A 67 -2.94 0.53 13.16
C GLY A 67 -3.93 1.21 14.09
N LYS A 68 -3.59 2.44 14.45
CA LYS A 68 -4.44 3.29 15.27
C LYS A 68 -4.59 4.64 14.59
N ARG A 69 -5.84 5.06 14.42
CA ARG A 69 -6.22 6.35 13.85
C ARG A 69 -6.78 7.25 14.91
N PHE A 70 -6.57 8.55 14.75
CA PHE A 70 -7.04 9.61 15.62
C PHE A 70 -7.67 10.69 14.76
N LEU A 71 -8.83 11.16 15.17
CA LEU A 71 -9.53 12.26 14.53
C LEU A 71 -9.38 13.52 15.40
N SER A 72 -9.05 14.65 14.78
CA SER A 72 -8.97 15.94 15.46
C SER A 72 -10.31 16.31 16.07
N ASP A 73 -10.32 17.24 17.04
CA ASP A 73 -11.54 17.66 17.76
C ASP A 73 -12.60 18.26 16.82
N ASP A 74 -12.17 18.96 15.80
CA ASP A 74 -13.01 19.52 14.74
C ASP A 74 -13.41 18.50 13.66
N LYS A 75 -12.89 17.26 13.76
CA LYS A 75 -13.10 16.16 12.81
C LYS A 75 -12.63 16.45 11.38
N LEU A 76 -11.74 17.39 11.19
CA LEU A 76 -11.24 17.78 9.86
C LEU A 76 -9.95 17.07 9.47
N ILE A 77 -9.15 16.64 10.46
CA ILE A 77 -7.85 16.00 10.24
C ILE A 77 -7.85 14.64 10.93
N MET A 78 -7.48 13.62 10.16
CA MET A 78 -7.18 12.28 10.65
C MET A 78 -5.68 12.07 10.64
N THR A 79 -5.13 11.56 11.74
CA THR A 79 -3.75 11.08 11.84
C THR A 79 -3.74 9.60 12.19
N GLY A 80 -2.76 8.85 11.75
CA GLY A 80 -2.65 7.43 12.04
C GLY A 80 -1.20 6.98 12.17
N LEU A 81 -1.03 5.91 12.93
CA LEU A 81 0.19 5.15 13.05
C LEU A 81 -0.13 3.68 12.81
N ASN A 82 0.75 2.98 12.11
CA ASN A 82 0.58 1.56 11.84
C ASN A 82 1.93 0.83 11.86
N THR A 83 1.85 -0.48 12.01
CA THR A 83 2.98 -1.40 11.85
C THR A 83 2.51 -2.64 11.13
N PHE A 84 3.37 -3.19 10.28
CA PHE A 84 3.08 -4.39 9.51
C PHE A 84 4.23 -5.37 9.59
N VAL A 85 3.89 -6.63 9.39
CA VAL A 85 4.84 -7.71 9.09
C VAL A 85 4.42 -8.34 7.78
N ASP A 86 5.36 -8.40 6.85
CA ASP A 86 5.21 -9.04 5.54
C ASP A 86 6.03 -10.33 5.54
N THR A 87 5.48 -11.38 4.97
CA THR A 87 6.21 -12.62 4.68
C THR A 87 5.80 -13.17 3.33
N ASP A 88 6.69 -13.89 2.68
CA ASP A 88 6.39 -14.56 1.43
C ASP A 88 6.62 -16.08 1.52
N THR A 89 6.22 -16.80 0.47
CA THR A 89 6.38 -18.27 0.40
C THR A 89 7.82 -18.71 0.28
N ASP A 90 8.76 -17.81 -0.01
CA ASP A 90 10.19 -18.09 -0.03
C ASP A 90 10.82 -17.99 1.36
N GLY A 91 10.06 -17.49 2.35
CA GLY A 91 10.48 -17.37 3.76
C GLY A 91 11.14 -16.03 4.08
N ASN A 92 11.02 -15.03 3.21
CA ASN A 92 11.46 -13.67 3.50
C ASN A 92 10.51 -13.01 4.50
N ILE A 93 11.06 -12.23 5.44
CA ILE A 93 10.29 -11.50 6.44
C ILE A 93 10.74 -10.04 6.47
N ARG A 94 9.76 -9.13 6.44
CA ARG A 94 9.96 -7.69 6.56
C ARG A 94 8.97 -7.11 7.55
N SER A 95 9.38 -6.09 8.29
CA SER A 95 8.49 -5.28 9.12
C SER A 95 8.48 -3.84 8.65
N SER A 96 7.41 -3.12 8.96
CA SER A 96 7.33 -1.69 8.65
C SER A 96 6.64 -0.91 9.77
N LEU A 97 6.97 0.38 9.81
CA LEU A 97 6.28 1.40 10.59
C LEU A 97 5.77 2.45 9.63
N GLY A 98 4.49 2.80 9.77
CA GLY A 98 3.85 3.81 8.95
C GLY A 98 3.20 4.93 9.76
N ALA A 99 3.12 6.10 9.14
CA ALA A 99 2.38 7.24 9.63
C ALA A 99 1.53 7.84 8.52
N GLU A 100 0.33 8.28 8.86
CA GLU A 100 -0.58 8.93 7.91
C GLU A 100 -1.17 10.20 8.51
N ILE A 101 -1.41 11.17 7.65
CA ILE A 101 -2.21 12.35 7.95
C ILE A 101 -3.08 12.67 6.73
N LYS A 102 -4.37 12.87 6.93
CA LYS A 102 -5.30 13.21 5.84
C LYS A 102 -6.37 14.19 6.30
N ASN A 103 -6.84 14.95 5.34
CA ASN A 103 -8.07 15.71 5.43
C ASN A 103 -8.95 15.40 4.20
N SER A 104 -10.03 16.16 3.97
CA SER A 104 -10.94 15.93 2.85
C SER A 104 -10.34 16.15 1.46
N VAL A 105 -9.17 16.76 1.33
CA VAL A 105 -8.56 17.14 0.05
C VAL A 105 -7.18 16.53 -0.12
N LEU A 106 -6.40 16.45 0.97
CA LEU A 106 -5.00 16.03 0.96
C LEU A 106 -4.78 14.85 1.88
N GLY A 107 -3.96 13.92 1.46
CA GLY A 107 -3.45 12.81 2.26
C GLY A 107 -1.95 12.68 2.11
N PHE A 108 -1.26 12.43 3.20
CA PHE A 108 0.16 12.10 3.22
C PHE A 108 0.37 10.81 4.00
N ASN A 109 1.15 9.90 3.43
CA ASN A 109 1.55 8.64 4.04
C ASN A 109 3.07 8.51 3.99
N SER A 110 3.64 7.90 5.01
CA SER A 110 5.07 7.58 5.08
C SER A 110 5.24 6.21 5.70
N ASN A 111 6.05 5.36 5.09
CA ASN A 111 6.39 4.04 5.64
C ASN A 111 7.91 3.88 5.65
N TYR A 112 8.39 3.21 6.69
CA TYR A 112 9.77 2.75 6.80
C TYR A 112 9.79 1.24 6.99
N TYR A 113 10.62 0.55 6.20
CA TYR A 113 10.68 -0.90 6.10
C TYR A 113 12.03 -1.41 6.57
N VAL A 114 12.01 -2.53 7.31
CA VAL A 114 13.21 -3.22 7.80
C VAL A 114 13.13 -4.70 7.44
N GLY A 115 14.10 -5.20 6.71
CA GLY A 115 14.26 -6.63 6.45
C GLY A 115 14.68 -7.35 7.73
N ILE A 116 13.93 -8.38 8.10
CA ILE A 116 14.17 -9.18 9.31
C ILE A 116 14.89 -10.48 8.95
N GLU A 117 14.40 -11.18 7.93
CA GLU A 117 14.94 -12.47 7.50
C GLU A 117 15.00 -12.54 5.97
N ASP A 118 16.17 -12.96 5.50
CA ASP A 118 16.45 -13.20 4.09
C ASP A 118 16.40 -14.70 3.81
N SER A 119 15.67 -15.14 2.79
CA SER A 119 15.56 -16.54 2.42
C SER A 119 15.64 -16.71 0.91
N GLY A 120 15.90 -17.94 0.43
CA GLY A 120 15.86 -18.25 -1.00
C GLY A 120 16.96 -17.60 -1.84
N GLY A 121 17.98 -16.98 -1.24
CA GLY A 121 19.04 -16.23 -1.94
C GLY A 121 18.62 -14.82 -2.37
N GLU A 122 17.43 -14.38 -2.04
CA GLU A 122 16.98 -13.01 -2.15
C GLU A 122 17.25 -12.23 -0.85
N LYS A 123 17.53 -10.95 -0.98
CA LYS A 123 17.70 -10.05 0.16
C LYS A 123 16.47 -9.16 0.29
N VAL A 124 15.90 -9.17 1.48
CA VAL A 124 14.85 -8.22 1.85
C VAL A 124 15.50 -6.87 2.10
N LEU A 125 15.08 -5.86 1.35
CA LEU A 125 15.68 -4.54 1.41
C LEU A 125 15.00 -3.69 2.48
N ASP A 126 15.82 -2.97 3.24
CA ASP A 126 15.36 -1.85 4.04
C ASP A 126 15.02 -0.68 3.11
N GLY A 127 14.13 0.19 3.55
CA GLY A 127 13.78 1.32 2.71
C GLY A 127 12.64 2.15 3.26
N TYR A 128 12.21 3.11 2.48
CA TYR A 128 11.06 3.95 2.83
C TYR A 128 10.26 4.33 1.58
N ASP A 129 9.02 4.69 1.80
CA ASP A 129 8.20 5.40 0.83
C ASP A 129 7.47 6.58 1.46
N LEU A 130 7.22 7.58 0.63
CA LEU A 130 6.46 8.78 0.95
C LEU A 130 5.43 9.01 -0.14
N GLN A 131 4.16 9.12 0.23
CA GLN A 131 3.09 9.36 -0.72
C GLN A 131 2.26 10.58 -0.35
N LEU A 132 2.01 11.41 -1.32
CA LEU A 132 1.10 12.55 -1.25
C LEU A 132 -0.06 12.30 -2.22
N ASN A 133 -1.28 12.39 -1.72
CA ASN A 133 -2.52 12.28 -2.50
C ASN A 133 -3.25 13.61 -2.45
N SER A 134 -3.89 13.98 -3.54
CA SER A 134 -4.74 15.17 -3.61
C SER A 134 -5.95 14.92 -4.49
N GLN A 135 -7.12 15.30 -3.98
CA GLN A 135 -8.32 15.34 -4.82
C GLN A 135 -8.12 16.33 -5.97
N ILE A 136 -8.47 15.92 -7.19
CA ILE A 136 -8.39 16.80 -8.36
C ILE A 136 -9.52 17.84 -8.27
N PRO A 137 -9.20 19.15 -8.37
CA PRO A 137 -10.22 20.21 -8.30
C PRO A 137 -11.37 19.97 -9.27
N TYR A 138 -12.60 20.11 -8.79
CA TYR A 138 -13.86 19.91 -9.53
C TYR A 138 -14.19 18.45 -9.91
N LEU A 139 -13.29 17.48 -9.67
CA LEU A 139 -13.50 16.06 -9.93
C LEU A 139 -13.50 15.28 -8.61
N HIS A 140 -14.65 15.22 -7.94
CA HIS A 140 -14.78 14.57 -6.63
C HIS A 140 -14.57 13.04 -6.65
N TRP A 141 -14.51 12.47 -7.84
CA TRP A 141 -14.29 11.05 -8.11
C TRP A 141 -12.89 10.75 -8.62
N ALA A 142 -11.97 11.72 -8.55
CA ALA A 142 -10.61 11.58 -9.06
C ALA A 142 -9.60 12.18 -8.09
N ASP A 143 -8.61 11.38 -7.75
CA ASP A 143 -7.44 11.76 -6.97
C ASP A 143 -6.17 11.64 -7.81
N ALA A 144 -5.23 12.54 -7.59
CA ALA A 144 -3.88 12.44 -8.12
C ALA A 144 -2.93 12.10 -6.98
N PHE A 145 -1.89 11.32 -7.25
CA PHE A 145 -0.88 11.02 -6.25
C PHE A 145 0.53 11.06 -6.82
N ILE A 146 1.47 11.33 -5.93
CA ILE A 146 2.89 11.13 -6.13
C ILE A 146 3.42 10.28 -4.98
N ASN A 147 4.17 9.23 -5.31
CA ASN A 147 4.86 8.38 -4.35
C ASN A 147 6.34 8.36 -4.71
N THR A 148 7.21 8.61 -3.76
CA THR A 148 8.66 8.45 -3.90
C THR A 148 9.16 7.39 -2.93
N TYR A 149 10.09 6.56 -3.38
CA TYR A 149 10.60 5.46 -2.59
C TYR A 149 12.10 5.27 -2.79
N GLU A 150 12.73 4.70 -1.78
CA GLU A 150 14.12 4.29 -1.79
C GLU A 150 14.27 2.94 -1.07
N TRP A 151 14.94 1.99 -1.72
CA TRP A 151 15.29 0.68 -1.20
C TRP A 151 16.79 0.54 -1.16
N GLU A 152 17.36 0.30 0.01
CA GLU A 152 18.79 0.16 0.23
C GLU A 152 19.31 -1.15 -0.36
N GLY A 153 20.19 -1.07 -1.33
CA GLY A 153 20.83 -2.23 -1.94
C GLY A 153 22.01 -2.74 -1.12
N ARG A 154 21.83 -3.75 -0.26
CA ARG A 154 22.89 -4.28 0.61
C ARG A 154 24.18 -4.68 -0.11
N ASP A 155 24.10 -5.19 -1.35
CA ASP A 155 25.25 -5.56 -2.21
C ASP A 155 25.13 -4.99 -3.62
N ARG A 156 24.17 -4.11 -3.84
CA ARG A 156 23.86 -3.50 -5.14
C ARG A 156 23.59 -2.00 -4.91
N ALA A 157 23.54 -1.25 -6.00
CA ALA A 157 23.10 0.13 -5.90
C ALA A 157 21.64 0.21 -5.42
N ASP A 158 21.33 1.22 -4.61
CA ASP A 158 19.99 1.52 -4.15
C ASP A 158 19.01 1.62 -5.33
N ILE A 159 17.76 1.27 -5.06
CA ILE A 159 16.67 1.40 -6.00
C ILE A 159 15.83 2.59 -5.55
N LYS A 160 15.79 3.62 -6.36
CA LYS A 160 14.98 4.81 -6.12
C LYS A 160 14.00 4.98 -7.27
N GLY A 161 12.84 5.52 -6.96
CA GLY A 161 11.86 5.82 -7.99
C GLY A 161 10.80 6.79 -7.53
N THR A 162 10.06 7.28 -8.51
CA THR A 162 8.92 8.17 -8.30
C THR A 162 7.76 7.67 -9.13
N LYS A 163 6.65 7.36 -8.47
CA LYS A 163 5.38 7.01 -9.12
C LYS A 163 4.49 8.24 -9.16
N LEU A 164 3.94 8.52 -10.32
CA LEU A 164 2.92 9.56 -10.51
C LEU A 164 1.69 8.91 -11.10
N GLY A 165 0.54 9.11 -10.48
CA GLY A 165 -0.68 8.47 -10.92
C GLY A 165 -1.95 9.19 -10.56
N THR A 166 -3.05 8.59 -11.00
CA THR A 166 -4.41 9.01 -10.70
C THR A 166 -5.24 7.80 -10.31
N GLU A 167 -6.13 8.00 -9.35
CA GLU A 167 -7.17 7.06 -8.98
C GLU A 167 -8.53 7.64 -9.36
N LEU A 168 -9.35 6.85 -10.03
CA LEU A 168 -10.68 7.23 -10.48
C LEU A 168 -11.71 6.33 -9.81
N GLN A 169 -12.55 6.91 -8.95
CA GLN A 169 -13.67 6.21 -8.33
C GLN A 169 -14.83 6.11 -9.32
N LEU A 170 -15.03 4.93 -9.91
CA LEU A 170 -16.07 4.70 -10.90
C LEU A 170 -17.44 4.45 -10.27
N THR A 171 -17.46 3.73 -9.14
CA THR A 171 -18.64 3.50 -8.31
C THR A 171 -18.22 3.53 -6.84
N PRO A 172 -19.15 3.53 -5.87
CA PRO A 172 -18.78 3.46 -4.45
C PRO A 172 -17.90 2.26 -4.05
N SER A 173 -17.87 1.22 -4.86
CA SER A 173 -17.10 -0.01 -4.61
C SER A 173 -16.16 -0.40 -5.75
N LEU A 174 -15.85 0.49 -6.69
CA LEU A 174 -14.97 0.19 -7.80
C LEU A 174 -14.12 1.41 -8.15
N SER A 175 -12.80 1.26 -8.09
CA SER A 175 -11.86 2.27 -8.58
C SER A 175 -10.86 1.70 -9.59
N ILE A 176 -10.30 2.59 -10.39
CA ILE A 176 -9.19 2.31 -11.29
C ILE A 176 -8.06 3.27 -10.93
N GLU A 177 -6.90 2.71 -10.66
CA GLU A 177 -5.65 3.44 -10.53
C GLU A 177 -4.81 3.26 -11.79
N ALA A 178 -4.23 4.34 -12.30
CA ALA A 178 -3.27 4.31 -13.39
C ALA A 178 -2.06 5.14 -13.00
N ALA A 179 -0.87 4.59 -13.15
CA ALA A 179 0.35 5.29 -12.80
C ALA A 179 1.54 4.94 -13.69
N HIS A 180 2.51 5.82 -13.64
CA HIS A 180 3.83 5.69 -14.24
C HIS A 180 4.89 5.71 -13.13
N ASP A 181 5.77 4.72 -13.15
CA ASP A 181 6.88 4.56 -12.22
C ASP A 181 8.20 4.85 -12.94
N ASP A 182 8.81 5.99 -12.62
CA ASP A 182 10.12 6.42 -13.11
C ASP A 182 11.21 5.93 -12.13
N LYS A 183 12.11 5.07 -12.63
CA LYS A 183 13.15 4.41 -11.82
C LYS A 183 14.53 4.97 -12.11
N ASP A 184 15.15 5.59 -11.13
CA ASP A 184 16.48 6.23 -11.21
C ASP A 184 17.66 5.28 -11.46
N LYS A 185 17.43 3.96 -11.56
CA LYS A 185 18.51 2.97 -11.72
C LYS A 185 18.78 2.64 -13.17
N LYS A 186 20.02 2.82 -13.63
CA LYS A 186 20.48 2.31 -14.94
C LYS A 186 20.22 0.81 -15.07
N GLY A 187 19.36 0.44 -16.05
CA GLY A 187 19.01 -0.95 -16.37
C GLY A 187 17.64 -1.40 -15.82
N LEU A 188 16.98 -0.62 -15.01
CA LEU A 188 15.55 -0.76 -14.75
C LEU A 188 14.81 0.11 -15.77
N LYS A 189 13.71 -0.39 -16.30
CA LYS A 189 12.83 0.35 -17.20
C LYS A 189 11.73 1.02 -16.37
N ASP A 190 11.32 2.18 -16.82
CA ASP A 190 10.09 2.80 -16.36
C ASP A 190 8.91 1.88 -16.67
N GLU A 191 7.93 1.87 -15.80
CA GLU A 191 6.79 0.97 -15.92
C GLU A 191 5.48 1.75 -15.85
N TYR A 192 4.53 1.34 -16.69
CA TYR A 192 3.14 1.75 -16.57
C TYR A 192 2.36 0.62 -15.92
N PHE A 193 1.45 0.97 -15.03
CA PHE A 193 0.55 -0.01 -14.45
C PHE A 193 -0.88 0.53 -14.35
N VAL A 194 -1.82 -0.39 -14.35
CA VAL A 194 -3.23 -0.14 -14.12
C VAL A 194 -3.71 -1.14 -13.07
N ASN A 195 -4.30 -0.63 -12.01
CA ASN A 195 -4.85 -1.41 -10.94
C ASN A 195 -6.38 -1.22 -10.89
N LEU A 196 -7.11 -2.31 -10.83
CA LEU A 196 -8.55 -2.34 -10.64
C LEU A 196 -8.85 -2.82 -9.24
N VAL A 197 -9.59 -2.03 -8.48
CA VAL A 197 -9.89 -2.27 -7.06
C VAL A 197 -11.41 -2.31 -6.86
N SER A 198 -11.88 -3.35 -6.14
CA SER A 198 -13.31 -3.57 -5.85
C SER A 198 -13.53 -4.08 -4.42
#